data_e206679946f1c07da71ca0021c1100e4
#
_entry.id   e206679946f1c07da71ca0021c1100e4
#
_cell.length_a   1.000
_cell.length_b   1.000
_cell.length_c   1.000
_cell.angle_alpha   90.00
_cell.angle_beta   90.00
_cell.angle_gamma   90.00
#
_symmetry.space_group_name_H-M   'P 1'
#
loop_
_entity.id
_entity.type
_entity.pdbx_description
1 polymer ?
#
loop_
_entity_poly.entity_id
_entity_poly.type
_entity_poly.pdbx_seq_one_letter_code
_entity_poly.pdbx_strand_id
1 'polypeptide(L)'
;RQRLKRPQPVWLGGPLALAVVGFGLGLHQFGRSQAAADLDGDAVLQALMDEPQTRSLSKVQSARSEQRTTTEPGFPRRMALSEPDAAPPLALEIRVALLSAGTQPVLTATAPWQLRAATGQILQQGEAGEPVNTSLARQAGDAWLLTTRQGSVVVNDRSYAGRLRLLPSDSGLQLINHLDLERYIAAVVGAEMPSSWPLEALKAQAVAARSYALAHMARPANRNWHLGDTTRWQAYRGMERVNRQTLAAAAGTAGLILSYQGGIVESLYAANHQISLEAHGNLGASMSQQGARALAEDGHRYNAILGRYYPGASLARLRAGAGAS
;
A
#
# COMPACT_ATOMS: atom_id res chain seq x y z
N ARG A 1 15.12 -28.28 -54.74
CA ARG A 1 15.73 -27.25 -53.88
C ARG A 1 14.61 -26.54 -53.12
N GLN A 2 14.28 -27.03 -51.91
CA GLN A 2 13.28 -26.46 -51.01
C GLN A 2 13.95 -25.37 -50.18
N ARG A 3 13.39 -24.15 -50.21
CA ARG A 3 13.80 -23.03 -49.34
C ARG A 3 13.07 -23.16 -47.98
N LEU A 4 13.80 -23.38 -46.91
CA LEU A 4 13.36 -23.33 -45.53
C LEU A 4 13.00 -21.86 -45.18
N LYS A 5 11.78 -21.63 -44.79
CA LYS A 5 11.32 -20.35 -44.18
C LYS A 5 11.77 -20.31 -42.71
N ARG A 6 12.49 -19.25 -42.31
CA ARG A 6 12.84 -18.96 -40.94
C ARG A 6 11.59 -18.48 -40.18
N PRO A 7 11.37 -18.94 -38.94
CA PRO A 7 10.29 -18.40 -38.11
C PRO A 7 10.69 -17.02 -37.54
N GLN A 8 9.72 -16.11 -37.55
CA GLN A 8 9.84 -14.80 -36.90
C GLN A 8 9.62 -14.92 -35.40
N PRO A 9 10.28 -14.10 -34.54
CA PRO A 9 10.05 -14.14 -33.11
C PRO A 9 8.69 -13.52 -32.77
N VAL A 10 7.87 -14.31 -32.09
CA VAL A 10 6.61 -13.87 -31.49
C VAL A 10 6.96 -13.08 -30.23
N TRP A 11 6.67 -11.79 -30.23
CA TRP A 11 6.68 -10.96 -29.02
C TRP A 11 5.49 -11.35 -28.16
N LEU A 12 5.74 -12.14 -27.13
CA LEU A 12 4.78 -12.38 -26.05
C LEU A 12 4.75 -11.13 -25.16
N GLY A 13 3.69 -10.34 -25.33
CA GLY A 13 3.33 -9.27 -24.41
C GLY A 13 3.09 -9.86 -23.02
N GLY A 14 3.73 -9.27 -22.01
CA GLY A 14 3.57 -9.64 -20.62
C GLY A 14 2.12 -9.44 -20.13
N PRO A 15 1.70 -10.19 -19.11
CA PRO A 15 0.33 -10.17 -18.64
C PRO A 15 -0.03 -8.82 -18.01
N LEU A 16 -1.04 -8.15 -18.58
CA LEU A 16 -1.82 -7.11 -17.92
C LEU A 16 -2.54 -7.76 -16.73
N ALA A 17 -2.21 -7.33 -15.53
CA ALA A 17 -2.92 -7.74 -14.33
C ALA A 17 -4.34 -7.14 -14.36
N LEU A 18 -5.33 -7.97 -14.64
CA LEU A 18 -6.75 -7.66 -14.46
C LEU A 18 -7.08 -7.79 -12.97
N ALA A 19 -7.31 -6.67 -12.29
CA ALA A 19 -7.89 -6.68 -10.95
C ALA A 19 -9.40 -6.90 -11.05
N VAL A 20 -9.85 -8.13 -10.82
CA VAL A 20 -11.28 -8.44 -10.64
C VAL A 20 -11.62 -8.31 -9.18
N VAL A 21 -12.41 -7.29 -8.83
CA VAL A 21 -12.96 -7.09 -7.48
C VAL A 21 -14.22 -7.93 -7.34
N GLY A 22 -14.13 -9.05 -6.60
CA GLY A 22 -15.28 -9.82 -6.17
C GLY A 22 -15.85 -9.29 -4.84
N PHE A 23 -17.06 -8.78 -4.85
CA PHE A 23 -17.82 -8.43 -3.65
C PHE A 23 -18.40 -9.67 -3.00
N GLY A 24 -18.03 -9.93 -1.75
CA GLY A 24 -18.71 -10.88 -0.87
C GLY A 24 -19.18 -10.17 0.40
N LEU A 25 -20.46 -9.86 0.49
CA LEU A 25 -21.14 -9.43 1.74
C LEU A 25 -21.21 -10.62 2.69
N GLY A 26 -20.51 -10.55 3.81
CA GLY A 26 -20.62 -11.47 4.93
C GLY A 26 -20.74 -10.70 6.24
N LEU A 27 -21.97 -10.49 6.70
CA LEU A 27 -22.28 -10.04 8.05
C LEU A 27 -21.98 -11.19 9.03
N HIS A 28 -21.01 -11.02 9.91
CA HIS A 28 -20.95 -11.78 11.15
C HIS A 28 -20.58 -10.87 12.33
N GLN A 29 -21.54 -10.72 13.22
CA GLN A 29 -21.34 -10.23 14.57
C GLN A 29 -20.48 -11.22 15.35
N PHE A 30 -19.41 -10.77 15.98
CA PHE A 30 -18.79 -11.47 17.10
C PHE A 30 -18.30 -10.52 18.18
N GLY A 31 -18.52 -10.98 19.40
CA GLY A 31 -18.45 -10.30 20.65
C GLY A 31 -17.06 -9.77 21.06
N ARG A 32 -17.13 -8.82 21.96
CA ARG A 32 -16.03 -8.24 22.70
C ARG A 32 -15.30 -9.28 23.55
N SER A 33 -13.98 -9.32 23.45
CA SER A 33 -13.11 -9.74 24.54
C SER A 33 -11.86 -8.87 24.56
N GLN A 34 -11.62 -8.25 25.70
CA GLN A 34 -10.45 -7.44 26.01
C GLN A 34 -9.24 -8.33 26.26
N ALA A 35 -8.08 -8.01 25.68
CA ALA A 35 -6.77 -8.29 26.24
C ALA A 35 -5.70 -7.36 25.65
N ALA A 36 -5.11 -6.60 26.54
CA ALA A 36 -3.76 -5.97 26.60
C ALA A 36 -3.08 -5.51 25.29
N ALA A 37 -3.07 -4.32 25.04
CA ALA A 37 -2.16 -3.17 24.96
C ALA A 37 -0.76 -3.46 24.38
N ASP A 38 -0.62 -3.10 23.08
CA ASP A 38 0.57 -2.45 22.55
C ASP A 38 0.13 -1.06 22.04
N LEU A 39 0.46 -0.03 22.84
CA LEU A 39 -0.37 1.17 22.97
C LEU A 39 -0.02 2.34 22.05
N ASP A 40 0.80 2.24 20.98
CA ASP A 40 1.25 3.46 20.32
C ASP A 40 0.70 3.74 18.90
N GLY A 41 0.35 2.74 18.12
CA GLY A 41 -0.13 2.97 16.74
C GLY A 41 -1.66 3.11 16.64
N ASP A 42 -2.39 2.34 17.42
CA ASP A 42 -3.85 2.25 17.32
C ASP A 42 -4.57 3.44 17.98
N ALA A 43 -4.00 4.02 19.05
CA ALA A 43 -4.57 5.19 19.74
C ALA A 43 -4.53 6.46 18.88
N VAL A 44 -3.48 6.64 18.07
CA VAL A 44 -3.36 7.79 17.16
C VAL A 44 -4.34 7.68 15.99
N LEU A 45 -4.57 6.47 15.48
CA LEU A 45 -5.55 6.22 14.43
C LEU A 45 -6.98 6.30 14.96
N GLN A 46 -7.21 5.87 16.20
CA GLN A 46 -8.52 5.95 16.87
C GLN A 46 -8.93 7.41 17.14
N ALA A 47 -8.01 8.27 17.54
CA ALA A 47 -8.26 9.71 17.74
C ALA A 47 -8.60 10.46 16.43
N LEU A 48 -8.18 9.92 15.27
CA LEU A 48 -8.55 10.42 13.95
C LEU A 48 -9.90 9.89 13.45
N MET A 49 -10.47 8.89 14.13
CA MET A 49 -11.66 8.14 13.70
C MET A 49 -12.89 8.35 14.61
N ASP A 50 -12.79 9.18 15.66
CA ASP A 50 -13.84 9.35 16.68
C ASP A 50 -15.04 10.21 16.25
N GLU A 51 -15.33 10.30 14.93
CA GLU A 51 -16.65 10.71 14.48
C GLU A 51 -17.28 9.65 13.56
N PRO A 52 -18.49 9.15 13.91
CA PRO A 52 -19.16 8.13 13.11
C PRO A 52 -19.93 8.76 11.98
N GLN A 53 -19.30 9.00 10.83
CA GLN A 53 -20.04 9.16 9.58
C GLN A 53 -19.16 8.89 8.35
N THR A 54 -19.07 7.63 7.96
CA THR A 54 -18.84 7.27 6.56
C THR A 54 -20.03 7.70 5.70
N ARG A 55 -20.15 8.98 5.39
CA ARG A 55 -20.96 9.40 4.27
C ARG A 55 -20.14 9.20 3.00
N SER A 56 -20.53 8.19 2.25
CA SER A 56 -19.98 7.90 0.93
C SER A 56 -19.95 9.18 0.07
N LEU A 57 -18.80 9.49 -0.53
CA LEU A 57 -18.61 10.59 -1.49
C LEU A 57 -19.62 10.54 -2.66
N SER A 58 -20.30 9.40 -2.86
CA SER A 58 -21.30 9.17 -3.91
C SER A 58 -22.53 10.11 -3.85
N LYS A 59 -22.88 10.66 -2.69
CA LYS A 59 -24.04 11.57 -2.57
C LYS A 59 -23.79 13.02 -3.03
N VAL A 60 -22.52 13.44 -3.11
CA VAL A 60 -22.18 14.82 -3.53
C VAL A 60 -22.12 14.95 -5.06
N GLN A 61 -21.93 13.85 -5.77
CA GLN A 61 -21.84 13.87 -7.24
C GLN A 61 -23.19 13.86 -7.96
N SER A 62 -24.24 13.35 -7.34
CA SER A 62 -25.58 13.27 -7.97
C SER A 62 -26.24 14.64 -8.22
N ALA A 63 -25.81 15.70 -7.52
CA ALA A 63 -26.36 17.04 -7.68
C ALA A 63 -25.64 17.89 -8.75
N ARG A 64 -24.57 17.36 -9.38
CA ARG A 64 -23.73 18.13 -10.33
C ARG A 64 -23.70 17.59 -11.75
N SER A 65 -24.47 16.55 -12.06
CA SER A 65 -24.44 15.88 -13.38
C SER A 65 -25.32 16.55 -14.46
N GLU A 66 -26.06 17.61 -14.17
CA GLU A 66 -27.01 18.21 -15.13
C GLU A 66 -26.47 19.38 -15.97
N GLN A 67 -25.19 19.75 -15.85
CA GLN A 67 -24.59 20.77 -16.74
C GLN A 67 -23.27 20.31 -17.33
N ARG A 68 -23.33 19.49 -18.39
CA ARG A 68 -22.19 19.26 -19.29
C ARG A 68 -22.51 19.74 -20.69
N THR A 69 -22.12 20.98 -20.98
CA THR A 69 -21.82 21.42 -22.33
C THR A 69 -20.34 21.21 -22.61
N THR A 70 -20.08 20.53 -23.71
CA THR A 70 -18.79 20.19 -24.29
C THR A 70 -18.01 21.45 -24.68
N THR A 71 -16.93 21.75 -23.92
CA THR A 71 -15.79 22.55 -24.38
C THR A 71 -14.64 22.19 -23.44
N GLU A 72 -13.51 21.69 -23.98
CA GLU A 72 -12.32 21.48 -23.15
C GLU A 72 -11.80 22.83 -22.65
N PRO A 73 -11.95 23.16 -21.38
CA PRO A 73 -11.35 24.36 -20.82
C PRO A 73 -10.02 23.98 -20.18
N GLY A 74 -8.98 24.75 -20.47
CA GLY A 74 -7.73 24.73 -19.75
C GLY A 74 -7.97 24.60 -18.24
N PHE A 75 -7.24 23.72 -17.57
CA PHE A 75 -7.41 23.41 -16.15
C PHE A 75 -7.39 24.69 -15.30
N PRO A 76 -8.44 25.01 -14.55
CA PRO A 76 -8.39 26.16 -13.66
C PRO A 76 -7.32 25.90 -12.58
N ARG A 77 -6.38 26.83 -12.41
CA ARG A 77 -5.34 26.87 -11.37
C ARG A 77 -5.87 26.64 -9.93
N ARG A 78 -7.17 26.71 -9.74
CA ARG A 78 -7.87 26.59 -8.44
C ARG A 78 -8.09 25.15 -7.95
N MET A 79 -7.65 24.12 -8.67
CA MET A 79 -7.87 22.72 -8.26
C MET A 79 -6.72 22.13 -7.44
N ALA A 80 -5.59 22.81 -7.32
CA ALA A 80 -4.48 22.32 -6.50
C ALA A 80 -4.88 22.35 -5.02
N LEU A 81 -4.73 21.18 -4.36
CA LEU A 81 -4.96 21.08 -2.92
C LEU A 81 -3.87 21.87 -2.17
N SER A 82 -4.25 22.62 -1.14
CA SER A 82 -3.28 23.33 -0.30
C SER A 82 -2.44 22.32 0.49
N GLU A 83 -1.12 22.52 0.49
CA GLU A 83 -0.23 21.70 1.29
C GLU A 83 -0.28 22.15 2.76
N PRO A 84 -0.45 21.23 3.73
CA PRO A 84 -0.36 21.57 5.14
C PRO A 84 1.08 21.87 5.53
N ASP A 85 1.27 22.58 6.63
CA ASP A 85 2.59 22.91 7.18
C ASP A 85 3.50 21.68 7.26
N ALA A 86 4.78 21.88 6.99
CA ALA A 86 5.78 20.83 7.13
C ALA A 86 5.88 20.38 8.60
N ALA A 87 5.96 19.07 8.80
CA ALA A 87 6.22 18.46 10.09
C ALA A 87 7.03 17.18 9.88
N PRO A 88 7.80 16.72 10.87
CA PRO A 88 8.44 15.41 10.79
C PRO A 88 7.40 14.32 10.54
N PRO A 89 7.67 13.34 9.67
CA PRO A 89 6.77 12.22 9.45
C PRO A 89 6.66 11.38 10.73
N LEU A 90 5.47 10.86 10.99
CA LEU A 90 5.23 9.94 12.09
C LEU A 90 5.81 8.57 11.73
N ALA A 91 6.60 7.99 12.62
CA ALA A 91 7.12 6.64 12.45
C ALA A 91 5.99 5.63 12.73
N LEU A 92 5.41 5.07 11.67
CA LEU A 92 4.34 4.07 11.76
C LEU A 92 4.81 2.75 11.17
N GLU A 93 4.46 1.65 11.83
CA GLU A 93 4.70 0.30 11.33
C GLU A 93 3.45 -0.24 10.64
N ILE A 94 3.58 -0.69 9.39
CA ILE A 94 2.53 -1.40 8.67
C ILE A 94 2.79 -2.91 8.69
N ARG A 95 1.72 -3.70 8.76
CA ARG A 95 1.73 -5.16 8.76
C ARG A 95 1.08 -5.68 7.49
N VAL A 96 1.87 -6.33 6.63
CA VAL A 96 1.43 -6.80 5.31
C VAL A 96 1.50 -8.32 5.25
N ALA A 97 0.36 -8.97 5.03
CA ALA A 97 0.32 -10.42 4.81
C ALA A 97 0.88 -10.75 3.42
N LEU A 98 1.89 -11.61 3.36
CA LEU A 98 2.49 -12.08 2.11
C LEU A 98 1.69 -13.28 1.57
N LEU A 99 0.49 -13.01 1.07
CA LEU A 99 -0.44 -14.02 0.57
C LEU A 99 0.07 -14.68 -0.73
N SER A 100 0.92 -13.96 -1.47
CA SER A 100 1.55 -14.46 -2.70
C SER A 100 2.71 -15.42 -2.44
N ALA A 101 3.17 -15.59 -1.20
CA ALA A 101 4.33 -16.41 -0.85
C ALA A 101 4.09 -17.91 -1.00
N GLY A 102 2.82 -18.34 -1.05
CA GLY A 102 2.45 -19.75 -1.12
C GLY A 102 2.53 -20.46 0.26
N THR A 103 2.32 -21.76 0.26
CA THR A 103 2.19 -22.56 1.49
C THR A 103 3.52 -23.09 2.03
N GLN A 104 4.54 -23.14 1.19
CA GLN A 104 5.90 -23.64 1.53
C GLN A 104 6.97 -22.63 1.07
N PRO A 105 7.02 -21.44 1.69
CA PRO A 105 7.97 -20.42 1.30
C PRO A 105 9.40 -20.83 1.67
N VAL A 106 10.35 -20.50 0.80
CA VAL A 106 11.79 -20.56 1.11
C VAL A 106 12.17 -19.23 1.72
N LEU A 107 12.78 -19.28 2.91
CA LEU A 107 13.18 -18.10 3.66
C LEU A 107 14.70 -18.06 3.82
N THR A 108 15.28 -16.89 3.53
CA THR A 108 16.68 -16.55 3.79
C THR A 108 16.78 -15.08 4.21
N ALA A 109 17.98 -14.53 4.31
CA ALA A 109 18.18 -13.08 4.45
C ALA A 109 19.45 -12.63 3.71
N THR A 110 19.57 -11.32 3.43
CA THR A 110 20.73 -10.73 2.75
C THR A 110 21.89 -10.37 3.68
N ALA A 111 21.70 -10.58 5.00
CA ALA A 111 22.68 -10.31 6.06
C ALA A 111 22.47 -11.32 7.19
N PRO A 112 23.35 -11.38 8.22
CA PRO A 112 23.15 -12.27 9.36
C PRO A 112 21.75 -12.11 9.97
N TRP A 113 21.15 -13.22 10.35
CA TRP A 113 19.75 -13.28 10.76
C TRP A 113 19.52 -14.16 11.97
N GLN A 114 18.39 -13.96 12.63
CA GLN A 114 17.92 -14.78 13.74
C GLN A 114 16.43 -15.09 13.56
N LEU A 115 16.08 -16.37 13.76
CA LEU A 115 14.70 -16.80 13.98
C LEU A 115 14.47 -16.87 15.49
N ARG A 116 13.50 -16.11 16.00
CA ARG A 116 13.16 -16.07 17.42
C ARG A 116 11.71 -16.45 17.65
N ALA A 117 11.42 -17.16 18.71
CA ALA A 117 10.05 -17.30 19.22
C ALA A 117 9.54 -15.97 19.75
N ALA A 118 8.23 -15.81 19.87
CA ALA A 118 7.59 -14.62 20.47
C ALA A 118 8.09 -14.35 21.92
N THR A 119 8.54 -15.40 22.62
CA THR A 119 9.17 -15.28 23.97
C THR A 119 10.56 -14.64 23.95
N GLY A 120 11.12 -14.38 22.74
CA GLY A 120 12.49 -13.88 22.58
C GLY A 120 13.56 -14.97 22.47
N GLN A 121 13.25 -16.25 22.69
CA GLN A 121 14.18 -17.36 22.56
C GLN A 121 14.67 -17.47 21.10
N ILE A 122 15.98 -17.56 20.91
CA ILE A 122 16.59 -17.83 19.60
C ILE A 122 16.34 -19.31 19.25
N LEU A 123 15.64 -19.56 18.16
CA LEU A 123 15.37 -20.90 17.64
C LEU A 123 16.44 -21.33 16.63
N GLN A 124 16.93 -20.38 15.86
CA GLN A 124 17.99 -20.58 14.86
C GLN A 124 18.65 -19.23 14.57
N GLN A 125 19.90 -19.26 14.17
CA GLN A 125 20.61 -18.12 13.59
C GLN A 125 21.43 -18.58 12.41
N GLY A 126 21.75 -17.66 11.50
CA GLY A 126 22.52 -17.98 10.31
C GLY A 126 23.10 -16.74 9.64
N GLU A 127 23.95 -16.99 8.67
CA GLU A 127 24.59 -15.98 7.84
C GLU A 127 23.74 -15.63 6.60
N ALA A 128 24.18 -14.63 5.85
CA ALA A 128 23.52 -14.22 4.61
C ALA A 128 23.37 -15.40 3.63
N GLY A 129 22.17 -15.59 3.11
CA GLY A 129 21.84 -16.66 2.14
C GLY A 129 21.56 -18.02 2.76
N GLU A 130 21.87 -18.25 4.04
CA GLU A 130 21.56 -19.52 4.69
C GLU A 130 20.04 -19.70 4.85
N PRO A 131 19.52 -20.94 4.63
CA PRO A 131 18.08 -21.19 4.71
C PRO A 131 17.57 -21.24 6.14
N VAL A 132 16.38 -20.65 6.36
CA VAL A 132 15.65 -20.70 7.63
C VAL A 132 14.85 -21.99 7.71
N ASN A 133 15.00 -22.72 8.82
CA ASN A 133 14.19 -23.91 9.09
C ASN A 133 12.78 -23.49 9.57
N THR A 134 11.85 -23.47 8.65
CA THR A 134 10.46 -23.06 8.91
C THR A 134 9.70 -24.02 9.85
N SER A 135 10.19 -25.26 10.03
CA SER A 135 9.58 -26.21 10.98
C SER A 135 9.72 -25.73 12.43
N LEU A 136 10.83 -25.05 12.77
CA LEU A 136 11.03 -24.47 14.09
C LEU A 136 10.00 -23.34 14.38
N ALA A 137 9.69 -22.54 13.38
CA ALA A 137 8.65 -21.50 13.51
C ALA A 137 7.26 -22.11 13.74
N ARG A 138 6.92 -23.21 13.03
CA ARG A 138 5.64 -23.93 13.25
C ARG A 138 5.54 -24.50 14.66
N GLN A 139 6.61 -25.09 15.17
CA GLN A 139 6.65 -25.65 16.52
C GLN A 139 6.54 -24.57 17.60
N ALA A 140 7.14 -23.41 17.38
CA ALA A 140 7.06 -22.27 18.31
C ALA A 140 5.70 -21.61 18.33
N GLY A 141 4.85 -21.77 17.30
CA GLY A 141 3.51 -21.19 17.20
C GLY A 141 3.48 -19.72 16.80
N ASP A 142 4.47 -18.92 17.15
CA ASP A 142 4.69 -17.53 16.76
C ASP A 142 6.18 -17.25 16.76
N ALA A 143 6.70 -16.89 15.62
CA ALA A 143 8.13 -16.66 15.46
C ALA A 143 8.40 -15.42 14.59
N TRP A 144 9.60 -14.87 14.78
CA TRP A 144 10.06 -13.67 14.10
C TRP A 144 11.39 -13.94 13.41
N LEU A 145 11.45 -13.69 12.12
CA LEU A 145 12.71 -13.65 11.38
C LEU A 145 13.20 -12.21 11.32
N LEU A 146 14.35 -11.98 11.91
CA LEU A 146 14.99 -10.69 12.10
C LEU A 146 16.34 -10.70 11.39
N THR A 147 16.71 -9.58 10.80
CA THR A 147 18.04 -9.35 10.24
C THR A 147 18.59 -7.99 10.68
N THR A 148 19.80 -7.65 10.31
CA THR A 148 20.40 -6.35 10.62
C THR A 148 19.62 -5.21 9.98
N ARG A 149 19.81 -3.97 10.46
CA ARG A 149 19.13 -2.78 9.92
C ARG A 149 19.31 -2.57 8.42
N GLN A 150 20.44 -3.00 7.87
CA GLN A 150 20.77 -2.88 6.43
C GLN A 150 20.41 -4.15 5.65
N GLY A 151 20.06 -5.23 6.34
CA GLY A 151 19.65 -6.48 5.73
C GLY A 151 18.16 -6.46 5.33
N SER A 152 17.81 -7.42 4.49
CA SER A 152 16.44 -7.71 4.09
C SER A 152 16.15 -9.18 4.33
N VAL A 153 14.94 -9.50 4.74
CA VAL A 153 14.44 -10.87 4.72
C VAL A 153 14.10 -11.22 3.27
N VAL A 154 14.45 -12.43 2.85
CA VAL A 154 14.13 -12.92 1.51
C VAL A 154 13.08 -14.02 1.62
N VAL A 155 11.98 -13.86 0.90
CA VAL A 155 10.90 -14.84 0.80
C VAL A 155 10.81 -15.28 -0.65
N ASN A 156 11.10 -16.55 -0.92
CA ASN A 156 11.37 -17.07 -2.24
C ASN A 156 12.50 -16.22 -2.88
N ASP A 157 12.24 -15.51 -3.98
CA ASP A 157 13.27 -14.69 -4.65
C ASP A 157 13.11 -13.18 -4.38
N ARG A 158 12.24 -12.78 -3.43
CA ARG A 158 11.94 -11.37 -3.17
C ARG A 158 12.49 -10.90 -1.83
N SER A 159 13.16 -9.76 -1.86
CA SER A 159 13.67 -9.09 -0.66
C SER A 159 12.62 -8.19 -0.01
N TYR A 160 12.50 -8.27 1.30
CA TYR A 160 11.56 -7.49 2.11
C TYR A 160 12.32 -6.74 3.20
N ALA A 161 12.07 -5.44 3.30
CA ALA A 161 12.62 -4.62 4.38
C ALA A 161 11.86 -4.91 5.70
N GLY A 162 12.49 -4.58 6.83
CA GLY A 162 11.89 -4.77 8.14
C GLY A 162 12.05 -6.19 8.66
N ARG A 163 11.01 -6.72 9.29
CA ARG A 163 11.02 -8.05 9.92
C ARG A 163 9.83 -8.89 9.45
N LEU A 164 9.95 -10.19 9.57
CA LEU A 164 8.91 -11.12 9.15
C LEU A 164 8.39 -11.89 10.36
N ARG A 165 7.08 -11.83 10.60
CA ARG A 165 6.40 -12.69 11.56
C ARG A 165 5.88 -13.93 10.87
N LEU A 166 6.09 -15.08 11.48
CA LEU A 166 5.69 -16.39 10.98
C LEU A 166 4.66 -16.98 11.92
N LEU A 167 3.44 -17.16 11.44
CA LEU A 167 2.34 -17.76 12.21
C LEU A 167 1.91 -19.08 11.56
N PRO A 168 1.68 -20.14 12.32
CA PRO A 168 1.05 -21.35 11.81
C PRO A 168 -0.34 -21.02 11.28
N SER A 169 -0.71 -21.69 10.18
CA SER A 169 -2.05 -21.67 9.61
C SER A 169 -2.42 -23.08 9.11
N ASP A 170 -3.70 -23.29 8.83
CA ASP A 170 -4.19 -24.58 8.32
C ASP A 170 -3.49 -25.01 7.02
N SER A 171 -3.07 -24.04 6.21
CA SER A 171 -2.36 -24.27 4.94
C SER A 171 -0.84 -24.23 5.04
N GLY A 172 -0.25 -24.07 6.25
CA GLY A 172 1.19 -24.00 6.43
C GLY A 172 1.64 -22.84 7.31
N LEU A 173 2.37 -21.86 6.77
CA LEU A 173 2.78 -20.65 7.47
C LEU A 173 2.17 -19.43 6.84
N GLN A 174 1.55 -18.58 7.65
CA GLN A 174 1.21 -17.22 7.29
C GLN A 174 2.42 -16.32 7.57
N LEU A 175 2.88 -15.65 6.53
CA LEU A 175 3.98 -14.69 6.62
C LEU A 175 3.44 -13.28 6.67
N ILE A 176 3.89 -12.48 7.64
CA ILE A 176 3.47 -11.09 7.79
C ILE A 176 4.71 -10.22 7.84
N ASN A 177 4.86 -9.34 6.87
CA ASN A 177 5.97 -8.40 6.83
C ASN A 177 5.61 -7.16 7.65
N HIS A 178 6.43 -6.86 8.63
CA HIS A 178 6.38 -5.67 9.47
C HIS A 178 7.47 -4.69 9.04
N LEU A 179 7.08 -3.52 8.57
CA LEU A 179 8.03 -2.52 8.09
C LEU A 179 7.52 -1.10 8.31
N ASP A 180 8.43 -0.15 8.21
CA ASP A 180 8.10 1.28 8.22
C ASP A 180 7.15 1.65 7.07
N LEU A 181 6.13 2.47 7.37
CA LEU A 181 5.10 2.87 6.41
C LEU A 181 5.69 3.58 5.19
N GLU A 182 6.66 4.47 5.36
CA GLU A 182 7.22 5.22 4.22
C GLU A 182 8.06 4.31 3.31
N ARG A 183 8.71 3.28 3.87
CA ARG A 183 9.37 2.24 3.07
C ARG A 183 8.38 1.38 2.29
N TYR A 184 7.25 1.05 2.93
CA TYR A 184 6.13 0.38 2.25
C TYR A 184 5.59 1.22 1.10
N ILE A 185 5.35 2.52 1.32
CA ILE A 185 4.85 3.43 0.27
C ILE A 185 5.81 3.51 -0.92
N ALA A 186 7.12 3.62 -0.68
CA ALA A 186 8.09 3.60 -1.78
C ALA A 186 8.04 2.30 -2.60
N ALA A 187 7.81 1.16 -1.94
CA ALA A 187 7.69 -0.14 -2.58
C ALA A 187 6.38 -0.27 -3.39
N VAL A 188 5.26 0.20 -2.84
CA VAL A 188 3.96 0.23 -3.52
C VAL A 188 4.01 1.12 -4.76
N VAL A 189 4.55 2.34 -4.66
CA VAL A 189 4.70 3.24 -5.82
C VAL A 189 5.47 2.55 -6.94
N GLY A 190 6.57 1.86 -6.63
CA GLY A 190 7.37 1.15 -7.64
C GLY A 190 6.68 -0.11 -8.22
N ALA A 191 5.80 -0.75 -7.45
CA ALA A 191 5.02 -1.88 -7.94
C ALA A 191 3.82 -1.47 -8.79
N GLU A 192 3.24 -0.28 -8.52
CA GLU A 192 2.05 0.25 -9.17
C GLU A 192 2.35 1.07 -10.43
N MET A 193 3.44 1.82 -10.44
CA MET A 193 3.81 2.72 -11.55
C MET A 193 5.25 2.49 -12.02
N PRO A 194 5.51 2.60 -13.35
CA PRO A 194 6.88 2.66 -13.85
C PRO A 194 7.65 3.84 -13.23
N SER A 195 8.82 3.56 -12.69
CA SER A 195 9.64 4.59 -12.02
C SER A 195 10.24 5.63 -13.00
N SER A 196 10.13 5.40 -14.30
CA SER A 196 10.49 6.37 -15.35
C SER A 196 9.44 7.46 -15.56
N TRP A 197 8.27 7.35 -14.94
CA TRP A 197 7.24 8.37 -15.01
C TRP A 197 7.64 9.65 -14.26
N PRO A 198 7.02 10.81 -14.60
CA PRO A 198 7.31 12.06 -13.92
C PRO A 198 7.15 11.97 -12.41
N LEU A 199 8.08 12.58 -11.67
CA LEU A 199 8.10 12.54 -10.20
C LEU A 199 6.78 13.02 -9.57
N GLU A 200 6.10 13.99 -10.18
CA GLU A 200 4.84 14.51 -9.66
C GLU A 200 3.68 13.48 -9.77
N ALA A 201 3.70 12.61 -10.77
CA ALA A 201 2.78 11.47 -10.85
C ALA A 201 3.08 10.43 -9.75
N LEU A 202 4.36 10.12 -9.53
CA LEU A 202 4.79 9.21 -8.47
C LEU A 202 4.47 9.76 -7.07
N LYS A 203 4.58 11.08 -6.86
CA LYS A 203 4.17 11.74 -5.61
C LYS A 203 2.66 11.67 -5.38
N ALA A 204 1.86 11.88 -6.43
CA ALA A 204 0.40 11.73 -6.33
C ALA A 204 0.04 10.30 -5.94
N GLN A 205 0.68 9.30 -6.55
CA GLN A 205 0.52 7.90 -6.18
C GLN A 205 0.94 7.63 -4.73
N ALA A 206 2.04 8.20 -4.27
CA ALA A 206 2.51 8.01 -2.89
C ALA A 206 1.50 8.54 -1.85
N VAL A 207 0.90 9.71 -2.08
CA VAL A 207 -0.15 10.26 -1.19
C VAL A 207 -1.40 9.38 -1.23
N ALA A 208 -1.85 8.97 -2.40
CA ALA A 208 -3.00 8.09 -2.53
C ALA A 208 -2.73 6.72 -1.87
N ALA A 209 -1.61 6.09 -2.14
CA ALA A 209 -1.24 4.80 -1.54
C ALA A 209 -1.14 4.88 -0.01
N ARG A 210 -0.62 5.97 0.55
CA ARG A 210 -0.53 6.19 1.99
C ARG A 210 -1.90 6.34 2.63
N SER A 211 -2.80 7.12 2.02
CA SER A 211 -4.16 7.30 2.50
C SER A 211 -4.92 5.97 2.52
N TYR A 212 -4.79 5.18 1.45
CA TYR A 212 -5.36 3.83 1.37
C TYR A 212 -4.79 2.91 2.48
N ALA A 213 -3.47 2.87 2.62
CA ALA A 213 -2.81 2.04 3.64
C ALA A 213 -3.27 2.39 5.05
N LEU A 214 -3.36 3.68 5.38
CA LEU A 214 -3.81 4.15 6.69
C LEU A 214 -5.29 3.85 6.96
N ALA A 215 -6.16 3.93 5.96
CA ALA A 215 -7.54 3.49 6.11
C ALA A 215 -7.64 2.01 6.49
N HIS A 216 -6.75 1.16 5.92
CA HIS A 216 -6.66 -0.25 6.28
C HIS A 216 -5.90 -0.50 7.60
N MET A 217 -5.01 0.37 8.01
CA MET A 217 -4.41 0.31 9.35
C MET A 217 -5.44 0.61 10.43
N ALA A 218 -6.33 1.56 10.19
CA ALA A 218 -7.42 1.90 11.10
C ALA A 218 -8.54 0.84 11.12
N ARG A 219 -8.75 0.13 10.02
CA ARG A 219 -9.74 -0.94 9.87
C ARG A 219 -9.08 -2.19 9.29
N PRO A 220 -8.26 -2.89 10.06
CA PRO A 220 -7.44 -3.98 9.54
C PRO A 220 -8.29 -5.15 9.04
N ALA A 221 -7.85 -5.77 7.94
CA ALA A 221 -8.51 -6.94 7.37
C ALA A 221 -8.46 -8.16 8.30
N ASN A 222 -7.47 -8.20 9.20
CA ASN A 222 -7.27 -9.27 10.17
C ASN A 222 -6.55 -8.72 11.41
N ARG A 223 -6.75 -9.34 12.57
CA ARG A 223 -6.07 -8.95 13.83
C ARG A 223 -4.54 -8.96 13.73
N ASN A 224 -3.96 -9.78 12.87
CA ASN A 224 -2.53 -9.94 12.74
C ASN A 224 -1.91 -9.03 11.67
N TRP A 225 -2.69 -8.56 10.69
CA TRP A 225 -2.21 -7.77 9.58
C TRP A 225 -3.25 -6.76 9.08
N HIS A 226 -2.79 -5.68 8.48
CA HIS A 226 -3.65 -4.58 8.01
C HIS A 226 -4.22 -4.87 6.61
N LEU A 227 -3.38 -5.31 5.69
CA LEU A 227 -3.72 -5.60 4.30
C LEU A 227 -2.80 -6.69 3.74
N GLY A 228 -3.14 -7.24 2.58
CA GLY A 228 -2.33 -8.23 1.88
C GLY A 228 -1.51 -7.63 0.74
N ASP A 229 -0.63 -8.45 0.15
CA ASP A 229 0.30 -8.08 -0.92
C ASP A 229 -0.26 -8.30 -2.34
N THR A 230 -1.55 -8.60 -2.46
CA THR A 230 -2.20 -8.87 -3.75
C THR A 230 -2.96 -7.65 -4.28
N THR A 231 -3.31 -7.67 -5.56
CA THR A 231 -4.09 -6.61 -6.24
C THR A 231 -5.49 -6.36 -5.66
N ARG A 232 -5.94 -7.21 -4.72
CA ARG A 232 -7.15 -6.94 -3.93
C ARG A 232 -6.99 -5.71 -3.03
N TRP A 233 -5.74 -5.40 -2.62
CA TRP A 233 -5.36 -4.24 -1.82
C TRP A 233 -4.46 -3.32 -2.64
N GLN A 234 -3.15 -3.43 -2.44
CA GLN A 234 -2.13 -2.69 -3.17
C GLN A 234 -1.06 -3.65 -3.65
N ALA A 235 -0.54 -3.46 -4.86
CA ALA A 235 0.56 -4.26 -5.33
C ALA A 235 1.78 -4.03 -4.42
N TYR A 236 2.23 -5.11 -3.77
CA TYR A 236 3.40 -5.08 -2.92
C TYR A 236 4.32 -6.26 -3.26
N ARG A 237 5.51 -5.97 -3.73
CA ARG A 237 6.51 -6.95 -4.16
C ARG A 237 7.82 -6.83 -3.38
N GLY A 238 7.74 -6.47 -2.10
CA GLY A 238 8.93 -6.15 -1.32
C GLY A 238 9.71 -4.99 -1.94
N MET A 239 11.04 -5.09 -1.93
CA MET A 239 11.93 -4.01 -2.37
C MET A 239 12.31 -4.10 -3.85
N GLU A 240 11.76 -5.05 -4.62
CA GLU A 240 12.14 -5.35 -6.01
C GLU A 240 12.10 -4.14 -6.95
N ARG A 241 11.11 -3.27 -6.78
CA ARG A 241 10.88 -2.10 -7.63
C ARG A 241 11.26 -0.77 -6.97
N VAL A 242 11.84 -0.82 -5.77
CA VAL A 242 12.28 0.39 -5.07
C VAL A 242 13.54 0.94 -5.71
N ASN A 243 13.52 2.24 -6.00
CA ASN A 243 14.66 2.96 -6.58
C ASN A 243 14.66 4.43 -6.14
N ARG A 244 15.62 5.21 -6.66
CA ARG A 244 15.79 6.62 -6.28
C ARG A 244 14.51 7.44 -6.48
N GLN A 245 13.76 7.21 -7.56
CA GLN A 245 12.54 7.98 -7.88
C GLN A 245 11.39 7.65 -6.93
N THR A 246 11.16 6.36 -6.65
CA THR A 246 10.10 5.93 -5.71
C THR A 246 10.41 6.36 -4.29
N LEU A 247 11.66 6.31 -3.87
CA LEU A 247 12.11 6.85 -2.57
C LEU A 247 11.91 8.37 -2.51
N ALA A 248 12.27 9.11 -3.59
CA ALA A 248 12.07 10.56 -3.65
C ALA A 248 10.57 10.93 -3.61
N ALA A 249 9.71 10.16 -4.27
CA ALA A 249 8.26 10.39 -4.24
C ALA A 249 7.68 10.18 -2.84
N ALA A 250 8.01 9.08 -2.17
CA ALA A 250 7.58 8.79 -0.80
C ALA A 250 8.10 9.84 0.18
N ALA A 251 9.41 10.12 0.16
CA ALA A 251 10.05 11.10 1.06
C ALA A 251 9.53 12.52 0.83
N GLY A 252 9.36 12.94 -0.44
CA GLY A 252 8.85 14.27 -0.78
C GLY A 252 7.39 14.52 -0.42
N THR A 253 6.65 13.48 -0.05
CA THR A 253 5.26 13.54 0.40
C THR A 253 5.04 12.86 1.75
N ALA A 254 6.11 12.64 2.51
CA ALA A 254 6.05 11.88 3.76
C ALA A 254 5.01 12.45 4.73
N GLY A 255 4.16 11.57 5.26
CA GLY A 255 3.07 11.92 6.15
C GLY A 255 1.89 12.65 5.51
N LEU A 256 1.93 13.01 4.21
CA LEU A 256 0.78 13.62 3.52
C LEU A 256 -0.27 12.57 3.16
N ILE A 257 -1.53 12.90 3.45
CA ILE A 257 -2.71 12.06 3.21
C ILE A 257 -3.83 12.88 2.57
N LEU A 258 -4.78 12.18 1.98
CA LEU A 258 -6.07 12.75 1.58
C LEU A 258 -7.03 12.67 2.76
N SER A 259 -7.69 13.79 3.06
CA SER A 259 -8.70 13.90 4.11
C SER A 259 -9.98 14.50 3.55
N TYR A 260 -11.11 14.03 4.08
CA TYR A 260 -12.43 14.59 3.80
C TYR A 260 -13.21 14.71 5.10
N GLN A 261 -13.63 15.92 5.44
CA GLN A 261 -14.35 16.22 6.70
C GLN A 261 -13.63 15.68 7.95
N GLY A 262 -12.31 15.79 7.99
CA GLY A 262 -11.49 15.31 9.11
C GLY A 262 -11.12 13.82 9.08
N GLY A 263 -11.81 13.01 8.29
CA GLY A 263 -11.51 11.57 8.13
C GLY A 263 -10.49 11.27 7.04
N ILE A 264 -9.79 10.14 7.16
CA ILE A 264 -8.87 9.65 6.12
C ILE A 264 -9.68 9.13 4.94
N VAL A 265 -9.32 9.54 3.73
CA VAL A 265 -9.94 9.04 2.49
C VAL A 265 -9.31 7.70 2.14
N GLU A 266 -10.14 6.66 2.01
CA GLU A 266 -9.74 5.41 1.35
C GLU A 266 -9.63 5.67 -0.16
N SER A 267 -8.46 6.14 -0.58
CA SER A 267 -8.22 6.64 -1.93
C SER A 267 -7.98 5.48 -2.89
N LEU A 268 -8.94 5.26 -3.78
CA LEU A 268 -8.86 4.26 -4.84
C LEU A 268 -8.04 4.78 -6.02
N TYR A 269 -7.40 3.87 -6.75
CA TYR A 269 -6.70 4.19 -7.99
C TYR A 269 -6.64 2.95 -8.91
N ALA A 270 -6.47 3.20 -10.21
CA ALA A 270 -6.39 2.15 -11.22
C ALA A 270 -5.47 2.57 -12.38
N ALA A 271 -5.03 1.59 -13.18
CA ALA A 271 -4.06 1.81 -14.26
C ALA A 271 -4.54 2.87 -15.26
N ASN A 272 -5.82 2.89 -15.60
CA ASN A 272 -6.40 3.88 -16.51
C ASN A 272 -7.84 4.23 -16.14
N HIS A 273 -8.42 5.22 -16.83
CA HIS A 273 -9.76 5.71 -16.55
C HIS A 273 -10.84 4.64 -16.76
N GLN A 274 -10.71 3.79 -17.79
CA GLN A 274 -11.69 2.73 -18.06
C GLN A 274 -11.73 1.71 -16.92
N ILE A 275 -10.56 1.21 -16.49
CA ILE A 275 -10.47 0.30 -15.35
C ILE A 275 -10.97 0.97 -14.06
N SER A 276 -10.69 2.27 -13.88
CA SER A 276 -11.20 3.04 -12.74
C SER A 276 -12.72 3.09 -12.74
N LEU A 277 -13.37 3.31 -13.87
CA LEU A 277 -14.83 3.31 -13.99
C LEU A 277 -15.42 1.92 -13.76
N GLU A 278 -14.82 0.88 -14.33
CA GLU A 278 -15.30 -0.50 -14.19
C GLU A 278 -15.15 -1.02 -12.75
N ALA A 279 -14.00 -0.76 -12.12
CA ALA A 279 -13.70 -1.25 -10.78
C ALA A 279 -14.32 -0.38 -9.68
N HIS A 280 -14.41 0.93 -9.89
CA HIS A 280 -14.71 1.90 -8.84
C HIS A 280 -15.83 2.88 -9.20
N GLY A 281 -16.49 2.71 -10.36
CA GLY A 281 -17.45 3.67 -10.90
C GLY A 281 -18.57 4.11 -9.96
N ASN A 282 -18.97 3.25 -9.03
CA ASN A 282 -20.01 3.52 -8.03
C ASN A 282 -19.44 3.90 -6.65
N LEU A 283 -18.10 3.89 -6.46
CA LEU A 283 -17.45 4.13 -5.16
C LEU A 283 -16.90 5.56 -5.04
N GLY A 284 -17.09 6.39 -6.07
CA GLY A 284 -16.69 7.81 -6.05
C GLY A 284 -15.32 8.06 -6.69
N ALA A 285 -14.49 8.86 -6.03
CA ALA A 285 -13.24 9.36 -6.59
C ALA A 285 -12.16 8.27 -6.68
N SER A 286 -11.58 8.11 -7.86
CA SER A 286 -10.49 7.16 -8.13
C SER A 286 -9.50 7.79 -9.10
N MET A 287 -8.20 7.66 -8.81
CA MET A 287 -7.14 8.23 -9.65
C MET A 287 -6.76 7.27 -10.79
N SER A 288 -6.82 7.76 -12.03
CA SER A 288 -6.20 7.09 -13.16
C SER A 288 -4.69 7.32 -13.13
N GLN A 289 -3.91 6.25 -13.06
CA GLN A 289 -2.44 6.33 -13.03
C GLN A 289 -1.89 6.91 -14.35
N GLN A 290 -2.41 6.48 -15.50
CA GLN A 290 -2.02 7.06 -16.80
C GLN A 290 -2.47 8.51 -16.93
N GLY A 291 -3.64 8.86 -16.40
CA GLY A 291 -4.09 10.26 -16.37
C GLY A 291 -3.25 11.13 -15.44
N ALA A 292 -2.80 10.61 -14.30
CA ALA A 292 -1.85 11.30 -13.44
C ALA A 292 -0.50 11.52 -14.13
N ARG A 293 -0.02 10.53 -14.91
CA ARG A 293 1.17 10.68 -15.74
C ARG A 293 1.00 11.81 -16.75
N ALA A 294 -0.07 11.80 -17.56
CA ALA A 294 -0.32 12.81 -18.58
C ALA A 294 -0.35 14.23 -17.96
N LEU A 295 -1.07 14.41 -16.84
CA LEU A 295 -1.12 15.69 -16.12
C LEU A 295 0.26 16.13 -15.62
N ALA A 296 1.10 15.20 -15.16
CA ALA A 296 2.45 15.51 -14.74
C ALA A 296 3.38 15.88 -15.92
N GLU A 297 3.20 15.23 -17.08
CA GLU A 297 3.89 15.59 -18.34
C GLU A 297 3.48 17.00 -18.82
N ASP A 298 2.22 17.39 -18.58
CA ASP A 298 1.70 18.74 -18.84
C ASP A 298 2.13 19.79 -17.77
N GLY A 299 2.99 19.41 -16.82
CA GLY A 299 3.57 20.30 -15.81
C GLY A 299 2.73 20.48 -14.55
N HIS A 300 1.67 19.68 -14.34
CA HIS A 300 0.90 19.74 -13.11
C HIS A 300 1.64 19.09 -11.94
N ARG A 301 1.62 19.75 -10.78
CA ARG A 301 2.16 19.21 -9.53
C ARG A 301 1.21 18.15 -8.94
N TYR A 302 1.75 17.27 -8.09
CA TYR A 302 0.99 16.18 -7.45
C TYR A 302 -0.27 16.66 -6.73
N ASN A 303 -0.25 17.82 -6.07
CA ASN A 303 -1.41 18.36 -5.36
C ASN A 303 -2.52 18.83 -6.32
N ALA A 304 -2.19 19.30 -7.53
CA ALA A 304 -3.17 19.59 -8.58
C ALA A 304 -3.74 18.29 -9.19
N ILE A 305 -2.88 17.28 -9.40
CA ILE A 305 -3.29 15.94 -9.85
C ILE A 305 -4.29 15.33 -8.86
N LEU A 306 -3.97 15.35 -7.56
CA LEU A 306 -4.85 14.83 -6.52
C LEU A 306 -6.19 15.60 -6.46
N GLY A 307 -6.15 16.92 -6.56
CA GLY A 307 -7.37 17.74 -6.59
C GLY A 307 -8.28 17.45 -7.78
N ARG A 308 -7.71 16.99 -8.91
CA ARG A 308 -8.49 16.56 -10.08
C ARG A 308 -9.23 15.26 -9.83
N TYR A 309 -8.58 14.29 -9.17
CA TYR A 309 -9.13 12.94 -8.99
C TYR A 309 -9.93 12.75 -7.71
N TYR A 310 -9.67 13.58 -6.70
CA TYR A 310 -10.36 13.51 -5.40
C TYR A 310 -11.06 14.85 -5.09
N PRO A 311 -12.12 15.20 -5.84
CA PRO A 311 -12.80 16.46 -5.68
C PRO A 311 -13.44 16.57 -4.28
N GLY A 312 -13.18 17.68 -3.60
CA GLY A 312 -13.67 17.93 -2.24
C GLY A 312 -12.77 17.40 -1.12
N ALA A 313 -11.75 16.60 -1.45
CA ALA A 313 -10.72 16.23 -0.49
C ALA A 313 -9.78 17.41 -0.22
N SER A 314 -9.07 17.34 0.89
CA SER A 314 -7.97 18.22 1.26
C SER A 314 -6.72 17.39 1.54
N LEU A 315 -5.53 18.02 1.47
CA LEU A 315 -4.32 17.40 2.00
C LEU A 315 -4.25 17.68 3.50
N ALA A 316 -3.99 16.61 4.26
CA ALA A 316 -3.68 16.69 5.67
C ALA A 316 -2.30 16.07 5.92
N ARG A 317 -1.72 16.31 7.08
CA ARG A 317 -0.47 15.69 7.52
C ARG A 317 -0.68 14.95 8.83
N LEU A 318 -0.24 13.71 8.87
CA LEU A 318 -0.23 12.91 10.08
C LEU A 318 0.65 13.59 11.15
N ARG A 319 0.11 13.74 12.34
CA ARG A 319 0.80 14.27 13.52
C ARG A 319 0.55 13.34 14.70
N ALA A 320 1.50 13.26 15.62
CA ALA A 320 1.25 12.61 16.91
C ALA A 320 0.13 13.38 17.63
N GLY A 321 -0.85 12.66 18.17
CA GLY A 321 -1.92 13.27 18.97
C GLY A 321 -1.34 13.97 20.19
N ALA A 322 -1.97 15.05 20.64
CA ALA A 322 -1.53 15.83 21.80
C ALA A 322 -1.60 15.07 23.17
N GLY A 323 -1.97 13.79 23.13
CA GLY A 323 -2.08 12.92 24.32
C GLY A 323 -1.02 11.83 24.45
N ALA A 324 -0.01 11.81 23.58
CA ALA A 324 1.08 10.83 23.62
C ALA A 324 2.36 11.45 24.22
N SER A 325 2.25 12.04 25.43
CA SER A 325 3.40 12.51 26.23
C SER A 325 3.44 11.75 27.57
#